data_48a2aa7db6ce281dcac99473802f0d0e
#
_entry.id   48a2aa7db6ce281dcac99473802f0d0e
#
_cell.length_a   1.000
_cell.length_b   1.000
_cell.length_c   1.000
_cell.angle_alpha   90.00
_cell.angle_beta   90.00
_cell.angle_gamma   90.00
#
_symmetry.space_group_name_H-M   'P 1'
#
loop_
_entity.id
_entity.type
_entity.pdbx_description
1 polymer ?
#
loop_
_entity_poly.entity_id
_entity_poly.type
_entity_poly.pdbx_seq_one_letter_code
_entity_poly.pdbx_strand_id
1 'polypeptide(L)'
;FRVDGFVFGILNKENEIDFERNQELIALAKPFPCSFHRAFDRTSDLENSLETVIKLGFKTILTSGANNVNDGKQTLKTLVKKAKNRITIMPGGGLRSTNIQEIDSFTNATYFHSSAIINDSGIANLDEINLLKSLIK
;
A
#
# COMPACT_ATOMS: atom_id res chain seq x y z
N PHE A 1 7.34 18.15 -16.48
CA PHE A 1 7.57 16.98 -15.61
C PHE A 1 6.96 15.74 -16.28
N ARG A 2 7.74 14.65 -16.36
CA ARG A 2 7.20 13.33 -16.74
C ARG A 2 6.86 12.61 -15.44
N VAL A 3 5.62 12.12 -15.34
CA VAL A 3 5.17 11.30 -14.23
C VAL A 3 4.72 9.94 -14.77
N ASP A 4 4.88 8.87 -13.98
CA ASP A 4 4.50 7.51 -14.36
C ASP A 4 3.17 7.10 -13.68
N GLY A 5 2.68 7.89 -12.73
CA GLY A 5 1.43 7.64 -12.02
C GLY A 5 1.18 8.63 -10.89
N PHE A 6 0.06 8.47 -10.23
CA PHE A 6 -0.36 9.32 -9.11
C PHE A 6 -0.65 8.49 -7.87
N VAL A 7 -0.43 9.10 -6.70
CA VAL A 7 -0.75 8.50 -5.40
C VAL A 7 -1.68 9.44 -4.65
N PHE A 8 -2.85 8.96 -4.30
CA PHE A 8 -3.82 9.71 -3.49
C PHE A 8 -4.81 8.76 -2.81
N GLY A 9 -5.71 9.32 -2.01
CA GLY A 9 -6.79 8.56 -1.37
C GLY A 9 -7.58 9.46 -0.44
N ILE A 10 -8.86 9.65 -0.71
CA ILE A 10 -9.75 10.50 0.07
C ILE A 10 -10.70 9.62 0.86
N LEU A 11 -10.82 9.92 2.15
CA LEU A 11 -11.84 9.36 3.04
C LEU A 11 -12.88 10.45 3.35
N ASN A 12 -14.11 10.00 3.59
CA ASN A 12 -15.17 10.84 4.14
C ASN A 12 -14.98 11.05 5.66
N LYS A 13 -15.90 11.75 6.30
CA LYS A 13 -15.84 12.07 7.74
C LYS A 13 -15.98 10.82 8.62
N GLU A 14 -16.59 9.77 8.11
CA GLU A 14 -16.80 8.48 8.74
C GLU A 14 -15.64 7.51 8.56
N ASN A 15 -14.52 7.97 7.95
CA ASN A 15 -13.37 7.17 7.56
C ASN A 15 -13.70 6.04 6.57
N GLU A 16 -14.64 6.26 5.68
CA GLU A 16 -14.90 5.38 4.54
C GLU A 16 -14.28 5.95 3.26
N ILE A 17 -14.06 5.12 2.24
CA ILE A 17 -13.56 5.58 0.95
C ILE A 17 -14.58 6.56 0.33
N ASP A 18 -14.19 7.80 0.12
CA ASP A 18 -15.01 8.79 -0.60
C ASP A 18 -15.03 8.44 -2.09
N PHE A 19 -16.07 7.73 -2.50
CA PHE A 19 -16.16 7.18 -3.86
C PHE A 19 -16.16 8.28 -4.92
N GLU A 20 -16.96 9.31 -4.75
CA GLU A 20 -17.15 10.36 -5.76
C GLU A 20 -15.88 11.16 -5.98
N ARG A 21 -15.25 11.67 -4.92
CA ARG A 21 -14.03 12.46 -5.04
C ARG A 21 -12.85 11.65 -5.59
N ASN A 22 -12.70 10.40 -5.17
CA ASN A 22 -11.66 9.53 -5.73
C ASN A 22 -11.92 9.23 -7.21
N GLN A 23 -13.17 9.04 -7.62
CA GLN A 23 -13.54 8.81 -9.02
C GLN A 23 -13.20 10.02 -9.90
N GLU A 24 -13.47 11.23 -9.43
CA GLU A 24 -13.09 12.47 -10.11
C GLU A 24 -11.58 12.57 -10.31
N LEU A 25 -10.79 12.30 -9.25
CA LEU A 25 -9.33 12.34 -9.35
C LEU A 25 -8.78 11.27 -10.30
N ILE A 26 -9.34 10.07 -10.30
CA ILE A 26 -8.95 9.02 -11.26
C ILE A 26 -9.27 9.44 -12.70
N ALA A 27 -10.41 10.08 -12.91
CA ALA A 27 -10.76 10.59 -14.25
C ALA A 27 -9.78 11.66 -14.74
N LEU A 28 -9.36 12.57 -13.85
CA LEU A 28 -8.36 13.60 -14.15
C LEU A 28 -6.96 13.02 -14.37
N ALA A 29 -6.62 11.92 -13.67
CA ALA A 29 -5.30 11.29 -13.75
C ALA A 29 -5.09 10.50 -15.06
N LYS A 30 -6.12 10.19 -15.83
CA LYS A 30 -6.00 9.38 -17.06
C LYS A 30 -5.00 10.03 -18.06
N PRO A 31 -4.17 9.22 -18.74
CA PRO A 31 -4.14 7.75 -18.79
C PRO A 31 -3.26 7.10 -17.71
N PHE A 32 -2.77 7.83 -16.73
CA PHE A 32 -1.79 7.34 -15.75
C PHE A 32 -2.42 6.43 -14.68
N PRO A 33 -1.70 5.40 -14.21
CA PRO A 33 -2.17 4.56 -13.11
C PRO A 33 -2.20 5.32 -11.80
N CYS A 34 -3.14 4.96 -10.93
CA CYS A 34 -3.30 5.55 -9.61
C CYS A 34 -3.11 4.50 -8.51
N SER A 35 -2.43 4.91 -7.44
CA SER A 35 -2.25 4.12 -6.22
C SER A 35 -3.00 4.77 -5.06
N PHE A 36 -3.71 3.97 -4.28
CA PHE A 36 -4.34 4.42 -3.05
C PHE A 36 -3.32 4.32 -1.89
N HIS A 37 -3.12 5.41 -1.17
CA HIS A 37 -2.12 5.46 -0.09
C HIS A 37 -2.66 4.92 1.25
N ARG A 38 -1.86 5.02 2.30
CA ARG A 38 -2.16 4.49 3.64
C ARG A 38 -3.37 5.09 4.36
N ALA A 39 -4.11 6.03 3.79
CA ALA A 39 -5.44 6.36 4.28
C ALA A 39 -6.36 5.11 4.30
N PHE A 40 -6.07 4.11 3.45
CA PHE A 40 -6.72 2.81 3.46
C PHE A 40 -6.72 2.15 4.84
N ASP A 41 -5.60 2.22 5.58
CA ASP A 41 -5.47 1.64 6.92
C ASP A 41 -6.38 2.26 7.99
N ARG A 42 -7.00 3.41 7.68
CA ARG A 42 -7.91 4.13 8.58
C ARG A 42 -9.37 3.76 8.39
N THR A 43 -9.68 2.99 7.36
CA THR A 43 -11.06 2.54 7.13
C THR A 43 -11.44 1.45 8.14
N SER A 44 -12.71 1.39 8.49
CA SER A 44 -13.23 0.45 9.51
C SER A 44 -13.30 -1.00 9.02
N ASP A 45 -13.47 -1.20 7.71
CA ASP A 45 -13.58 -2.51 7.05
C ASP A 45 -12.67 -2.54 5.82
N LEU A 46 -11.47 -3.10 6.00
CA LEU A 46 -10.45 -3.16 4.94
C LEU A 46 -10.87 -4.06 3.77
N GLU A 47 -11.68 -5.08 3.99
CA GLU A 47 -12.13 -5.97 2.93
C GLU A 47 -13.17 -5.31 2.03
N ASN A 48 -14.13 -4.60 2.61
CA ASN A 48 -15.08 -3.79 1.85
C ASN A 48 -14.39 -2.62 1.14
N SER A 49 -13.44 -1.99 1.82
CA SER A 49 -12.62 -0.92 1.24
C SER A 49 -11.80 -1.40 0.05
N LEU A 50 -11.27 -2.64 0.09
CA LEU A 50 -10.58 -3.27 -1.03
C LEU A 50 -11.48 -3.33 -2.27
N GLU A 51 -12.71 -3.82 -2.14
CA GLU A 51 -13.65 -3.91 -3.26
C GLU A 51 -14.01 -2.52 -3.81
N THR A 52 -14.17 -1.53 -2.93
CA THR A 52 -14.44 -0.14 -3.32
C THR A 52 -13.28 0.45 -4.13
N VAL A 53 -12.03 0.27 -3.68
CA VAL A 53 -10.83 0.76 -4.37
C VAL A 53 -10.62 0.05 -5.71
N ILE A 54 -10.90 -1.24 -5.79
CA ILE A 54 -10.89 -1.99 -7.06
C ILE A 54 -11.93 -1.42 -8.03
N LYS A 55 -13.16 -1.21 -7.57
CA LYS A 55 -14.27 -0.66 -8.38
C LYS A 55 -13.94 0.75 -8.92
N LEU A 56 -13.24 1.57 -8.15
CA LEU A 56 -12.77 2.88 -8.55
C LEU A 56 -11.71 2.80 -9.68
N GLY A 57 -10.99 1.69 -9.81
CA GLY A 57 -9.99 1.50 -10.86
C GLY A 57 -8.55 1.82 -10.47
N PHE A 58 -8.26 1.94 -9.18
CA PHE A 58 -6.88 1.99 -8.69
C PHE A 58 -6.11 0.72 -9.10
N LYS A 59 -4.79 0.85 -9.24
CA LYS A 59 -3.90 -0.25 -9.61
C LYS A 59 -3.13 -0.82 -8.44
N THR A 60 -2.97 -0.04 -7.38
CA THR A 60 -2.20 -0.43 -6.19
C THR A 60 -2.85 0.14 -4.94
N ILE A 61 -2.76 -0.60 -3.83
CA ILE A 61 -3.05 -0.14 -2.48
C ILE A 61 -1.78 -0.27 -1.65
N LEU A 62 -1.29 0.85 -1.11
CA LEU A 62 -0.26 0.86 -0.08
C LEU A 62 -0.94 0.73 1.28
N THR A 63 -0.65 -0.35 1.99
CA THR A 63 -1.28 -0.66 3.28
C THR A 63 -0.33 -1.39 4.22
N SER A 64 -0.50 -1.18 5.51
CA SER A 64 0.13 -2.01 6.55
C SER A 64 -0.78 -3.12 7.08
N GLY A 65 -2.05 -3.11 6.70
CA GLY A 65 -3.06 -4.03 7.20
C GLY A 65 -3.49 -3.80 8.65
N ALA A 66 -2.80 -2.89 9.35
CA ALA A 66 -3.06 -2.46 10.74
C ALA A 66 -2.23 -1.18 11.04
N ASN A 67 -1.72 -1.00 12.26
CA ASN A 67 -0.83 0.12 12.60
C ASN A 67 0.52 0.04 11.87
N ASN A 68 1.06 -1.17 11.71
CA ASN A 68 2.29 -1.48 10.99
C ASN A 68 2.21 -2.89 10.36
N VAL A 69 3.17 -3.23 9.49
CA VAL A 69 3.16 -4.50 8.73
C VAL A 69 3.29 -5.74 9.63
N ASN A 70 3.94 -5.65 10.79
CA ASN A 70 4.09 -6.81 11.70
C ASN A 70 2.74 -7.17 12.34
N ASP A 71 2.01 -6.14 12.81
CA ASP A 71 0.67 -6.32 13.39
C ASP A 71 -0.35 -6.72 12.31
N GLY A 72 -0.19 -6.18 11.10
CA GLY A 72 -1.11 -6.36 9.98
C GLY A 72 -0.85 -7.56 9.07
N LYS A 73 0.16 -8.38 9.32
CA LYS A 73 0.57 -9.43 8.38
C LYS A 73 -0.54 -10.43 8.02
N GLN A 74 -1.42 -10.77 8.96
CA GLN A 74 -2.56 -11.66 8.68
C GLN A 74 -3.60 -10.96 7.78
N THR A 75 -3.87 -9.70 8.03
CA THR A 75 -4.76 -8.88 7.20
C THR A 75 -4.18 -8.71 5.80
N LEU A 76 -2.88 -8.40 5.69
CA LEU A 76 -2.17 -8.29 4.40
C LEU A 76 -2.30 -9.58 3.58
N LYS A 77 -2.09 -10.74 4.19
CA LYS A 77 -2.30 -12.05 3.55
C LYS A 77 -3.72 -12.21 3.02
N THR A 78 -4.71 -11.83 3.82
CA THR A 78 -6.13 -11.88 3.43
C THR A 78 -6.41 -10.95 2.25
N LEU A 79 -5.91 -9.71 2.30
CA LEU A 79 -6.08 -8.73 1.23
C LEU A 79 -5.43 -9.20 -0.07
N VAL A 80 -4.20 -9.71 -0.04
CA VAL A 80 -3.51 -10.28 -1.21
C VAL A 80 -4.34 -11.40 -1.83
N LYS A 81 -4.83 -12.34 -1.00
CA LYS A 81 -5.68 -13.44 -1.46
C LYS A 81 -6.99 -12.94 -2.09
N LYS A 82 -7.65 -11.95 -1.46
CA LYS A 82 -8.93 -11.41 -1.93
C LYS A 82 -8.77 -10.50 -3.16
N ALA A 83 -7.64 -9.84 -3.30
CA ALA A 83 -7.33 -9.02 -4.48
C ALA A 83 -7.39 -9.83 -5.79
N LYS A 84 -7.02 -11.12 -5.78
CA LYS A 84 -7.09 -12.04 -6.94
C LYS A 84 -6.50 -11.42 -8.22
N ASN A 85 -5.36 -10.76 -8.10
CA ASN A 85 -4.69 -10.05 -9.21
C ASN A 85 -5.49 -8.90 -9.85
N ARG A 86 -6.61 -8.48 -9.25
CA ARG A 86 -7.40 -7.32 -9.73
C ARG A 86 -6.74 -5.98 -9.38
N ILE A 87 -5.96 -5.99 -8.31
CA ILE A 87 -5.21 -4.84 -7.78
C ILE A 87 -3.96 -5.35 -7.07
N THR A 88 -2.90 -4.57 -7.07
CA THR A 88 -1.67 -4.88 -6.32
C THR A 88 -1.81 -4.43 -4.87
N ILE A 89 -1.63 -5.34 -3.93
CA ILE A 89 -1.45 -5.00 -2.51
C ILE A 89 0.04 -4.82 -2.27
N MET A 90 0.42 -3.63 -1.82
CA MET A 90 1.81 -3.25 -1.54
C MET A 90 1.98 -3.06 -0.02
N PRO A 91 2.50 -4.05 0.71
CA PRO A 91 2.80 -3.90 2.12
C PRO A 91 3.78 -2.75 2.38
N GLY A 92 3.44 -1.88 3.33
CA GLY A 92 4.28 -0.77 3.75
C GLY A 92 3.81 -0.19 5.08
N GLY A 93 4.72 0.51 5.76
CA GLY A 93 4.49 1.00 7.13
C GLY A 93 5.23 0.15 8.15
N GLY A 94 6.47 0.53 8.43
CA GLY A 94 7.39 -0.20 9.31
C GLY A 94 8.09 -1.37 8.64
N LEU A 95 8.09 -1.46 7.32
CA LEU A 95 8.85 -2.48 6.59
C LEU A 95 10.34 -2.14 6.63
N ARG A 96 11.16 -3.12 7.03
CA ARG A 96 12.61 -3.04 7.17
C ARG A 96 13.26 -4.35 6.75
N SER A 97 14.58 -4.33 6.58
CA SER A 97 15.39 -5.52 6.31
C SER A 97 15.20 -6.63 7.36
N THR A 98 14.87 -6.26 8.58
CA THR A 98 14.66 -7.18 9.70
C THR A 98 13.35 -7.95 9.64
N ASN A 99 12.35 -7.51 8.85
CA ASN A 99 11.04 -8.15 8.78
C ASN A 99 10.54 -8.45 7.36
N ILE A 100 11.19 -7.93 6.33
CA ILE A 100 10.71 -8.04 4.93
C ILE A 100 10.59 -9.49 4.47
N GLN A 101 11.54 -10.37 4.82
CA GLN A 101 11.49 -11.78 4.41
C GLN A 101 10.31 -12.53 5.03
N GLU A 102 10.00 -12.23 6.30
CA GLU A 102 8.82 -12.79 6.95
C GLU A 102 7.54 -12.30 6.29
N ILE A 103 7.43 -10.98 6.04
CA ILE A 103 6.25 -10.39 5.40
C ILE A 103 6.08 -10.93 3.97
N ASP A 104 7.16 -11.04 3.19
CA ASP A 104 7.14 -11.60 1.84
C ASP A 104 6.63 -13.05 1.86
N SER A 105 7.30 -13.92 2.59
CA SER A 105 6.95 -15.35 2.64
C SER A 105 5.56 -15.62 3.21
N PHE A 106 5.11 -14.79 4.17
CA PHE A 106 3.80 -14.97 4.80
C PHE A 106 2.64 -14.44 3.95
N THR A 107 2.83 -13.30 3.26
CA THR A 107 1.75 -12.61 2.52
C THR A 107 1.68 -13.01 1.06
N ASN A 108 2.80 -13.43 0.46
CA ASN A 108 3.00 -13.60 -0.99
C ASN A 108 2.70 -12.32 -1.79
N ALA A 109 2.95 -11.14 -1.21
CA ALA A 109 2.87 -9.88 -1.93
C ALA A 109 4.03 -9.76 -2.93
N THR A 110 3.82 -9.05 -4.04
CA THR A 110 4.83 -8.93 -5.12
C THR A 110 5.65 -7.65 -5.00
N TYR A 111 5.09 -6.61 -4.40
CA TYR A 111 5.70 -5.29 -4.26
C TYR A 111 5.66 -4.85 -2.82
N PHE A 112 6.70 -4.13 -2.40
CA PHE A 112 6.89 -3.68 -1.03
C PHE A 112 7.29 -2.21 -0.99
N HIS A 113 6.88 -1.49 0.06
CA HIS A 113 7.24 -0.11 0.27
C HIS A 113 7.95 0.08 1.61
N SER A 114 9.12 0.69 1.60
CA SER A 114 9.84 1.10 2.81
C SER A 114 10.36 2.52 2.67
N SER A 115 10.34 3.29 3.75
CA SER A 115 11.05 4.57 3.83
C SER A 115 12.56 4.38 3.97
N ALA A 116 13.00 3.18 4.37
CA ALA A 116 14.38 2.85 4.72
C ALA A 116 15.01 3.81 5.76
N ILE A 117 14.19 4.48 6.57
CA ILE A 117 14.64 5.35 7.67
C ILE A 117 14.79 4.48 8.90
N ILE A 118 16.02 4.30 9.40
CA ILE A 118 16.35 3.40 10.51
C ILE A 118 16.65 4.15 11.82
N ASN A 119 16.66 5.48 11.78
CA ASN A 119 16.94 6.34 12.93
C ASN A 119 16.13 7.65 12.85
N ASP A 120 16.32 8.56 13.79
CA ASP A 120 15.59 9.83 13.87
C ASP A 120 16.07 10.89 12.86
N SER A 121 16.97 10.56 11.94
CA SER A 121 17.48 11.50 10.92
C SER A 121 16.45 11.98 9.92
N GLY A 122 15.36 11.21 9.74
CA GLY A 122 14.37 11.45 8.68
C GLY A 122 14.89 11.16 7.27
N ILE A 123 16.11 10.65 7.11
CA ILE A 123 16.76 10.38 5.82
C ILE A 123 16.84 8.87 5.62
N ALA A 124 16.54 8.43 4.40
CA ALA A 124 16.67 7.03 4.01
C ALA A 124 18.14 6.57 4.09
N ASN A 125 18.37 5.41 4.68
CA ASN A 125 19.69 4.82 4.85
C ASN A 125 20.03 3.95 3.64
N LEU A 126 21.19 4.19 3.02
CA LEU A 126 21.60 3.49 1.79
C LEU A 126 21.88 2.00 2.03
N ASP A 127 22.47 1.65 3.18
CA ASP A 127 22.75 0.25 3.50
C ASP A 127 21.45 -0.52 3.72
N GLU A 128 20.47 0.10 4.40
CA GLU A 128 19.13 -0.47 4.55
C GLU A 128 18.44 -0.68 3.19
N ILE A 129 18.54 0.28 2.25
CA ILE A 129 18.00 0.15 0.90
C ILE A 129 18.65 -1.04 0.17
N ASN A 130 19.98 -1.15 0.22
CA ASN A 130 20.72 -2.22 -0.43
C ASN A 130 20.37 -3.59 0.17
N LEU A 131 20.26 -3.65 1.51
CA LEU A 131 19.88 -4.86 2.21
C LEU A 131 18.45 -5.29 1.88
N LEU A 132 17.47 -4.37 1.92
CA LEU A 132 16.11 -4.62 1.49
C LEU A 132 16.04 -5.21 0.08
N LYS A 133 16.77 -4.62 -0.88
CA LYS A 133 16.84 -5.12 -2.27
C LYS A 133 17.43 -6.53 -2.38
N SER A 134 18.38 -6.88 -1.53
CA SER A 134 19.02 -8.20 -1.54
C SER A 134 18.13 -9.30 -0.96
N LEU A 135 17.14 -8.94 -0.15
CA LEU A 135 16.27 -9.86 0.60
C LEU A 135 14.96 -10.20 -0.11
N ILE A 136 14.59 -9.43 -1.13
CA ILE A 136 13.39 -9.68 -1.97
C ILE A 136 13.81 -10.24 -3.32
N LYS A 137 12.97 -11.11 -3.88
CA LYS A 137 13.20 -11.75 -5.19
C LYS A 137 12.71 -10.85 -6.33
#